data_b0c56298634d179db559511c41169281
#
_entry.id   b0c56298634d179db559511c41169281
#
_cell.length_a   1.000
_cell.length_b   1.000
_cell.length_c   1.000
_cell.angle_alpha   90.00
_cell.angle_beta   90.00
_cell.angle_gamma   90.00
#
_symmetry.space_group_name_H-M   'P 1'
#
loop_
_entity.id
_entity.type
_entity.pdbx_description
1 polymer ?
#
loop_
_entity_poly.entity_id
_entity_poly.type
_entity_poly.pdbx_seq_one_letter_code
_entity_poly.pdbx_strand_id
1 'polypeptide(L)'
;MATSSKSAVSPIVLRNDGFPEWSHEYAAAWIGLLATHRRLTRELDAELEAAHGLTLSGLELLARLASVPEHRLRLSLLAGEAGLSLSRVSRIVDALEARGLIERQNCPADARAINAQLTPAGLALAQAAQSTHLAAVRERFFDHLDEREITTLAEVFARFAPGAPSTCSAG
;
A
#
# COMPACT_ATOMS: atom_id res chain seq x y z
N MET A 1 4.38 2.34 42.36
CA MET A 1 4.15 1.37 41.31
C MET A 1 2.68 1.04 41.27
N ALA A 2 1.91 1.70 40.43
CA ALA A 2 0.48 1.41 40.24
C ALA A 2 0.31 0.74 38.88
N THR A 3 0.16 -0.57 38.89
CA THR A 3 -0.26 -1.35 37.74
C THR A 3 -1.71 -0.97 37.42
N SER A 4 -1.88 -0.11 36.40
CA SER A 4 -3.19 0.19 35.85
C SER A 4 -3.76 -1.08 35.25
N SER A 5 -4.63 -1.75 36.01
CA SER A 5 -5.45 -2.84 35.52
C SER A 5 -6.37 -2.28 34.44
N LYS A 6 -6.04 -2.52 33.19
CA LYS A 6 -6.91 -2.29 32.05
C LYS A 6 -8.10 -3.23 32.27
N SER A 7 -9.22 -2.69 32.78
CA SER A 7 -10.48 -3.41 32.82
C SER A 7 -10.80 -3.85 31.39
N ALA A 8 -10.65 -5.14 31.11
CA ALA A 8 -10.85 -5.68 29.78
C ALA A 8 -12.37 -5.71 29.53
N VAL A 9 -12.90 -4.62 29.00
CA VAL A 9 -14.25 -4.63 28.42
C VAL A 9 -14.21 -5.66 27.29
N SER A 10 -15.13 -6.63 27.33
CA SER A 10 -15.22 -7.62 26.25
C SER A 10 -15.38 -6.90 24.92
N PRO A 11 -14.55 -7.19 23.92
CA PRO A 11 -14.67 -6.56 22.62
C PRO A 11 -15.96 -6.97 21.88
N ILE A 12 -16.60 -8.06 22.32
CA ILE A 12 -17.83 -8.61 21.73
C ILE A 12 -18.96 -8.49 22.73
N VAL A 13 -20.09 -7.95 22.29
CA VAL A 13 -21.36 -7.85 23.03
C VAL A 13 -22.45 -8.58 22.25
N LEU A 14 -23.49 -9.02 22.96
CA LEU A 14 -24.66 -9.64 22.32
C LEU A 14 -25.78 -8.60 22.22
N ARG A 15 -26.36 -8.49 21.03
CA ARG A 15 -27.61 -7.75 20.83
C ARG A 15 -28.77 -8.46 21.54
N ASN A 16 -29.90 -7.77 21.65
CA ASN A 16 -31.12 -8.30 22.29
C ASN A 16 -31.64 -9.59 21.62
N ASP A 17 -31.33 -9.79 20.32
CA ASP A 17 -31.69 -10.99 19.56
C ASP A 17 -30.62 -12.11 19.68
N GLY A 18 -29.58 -11.90 20.50
CA GLY A 18 -28.45 -12.84 20.67
C GLY A 18 -27.38 -12.77 19.58
N PHE A 19 -27.48 -11.85 18.62
CA PHE A 19 -26.47 -11.71 17.58
C PHE A 19 -25.20 -11.08 18.15
N PRO A 20 -23.99 -11.67 17.93
CA PRO A 20 -22.74 -11.10 18.40
C PRO A 20 -22.32 -9.90 17.55
N GLU A 21 -21.91 -8.83 18.22
CA GLU A 21 -21.36 -7.64 17.56
C GLU A 21 -20.18 -7.06 18.36
N TRP A 22 -19.40 -6.21 17.73
CA TRP A 22 -18.36 -5.46 18.41
C TRP A 22 -18.96 -4.43 19.35
N SER A 23 -18.38 -4.26 20.55
CA SER A 23 -18.69 -3.10 21.38
C SER A 23 -18.41 -1.79 20.60
N HIS A 24 -19.05 -0.69 21.02
CA HIS A 24 -19.07 0.57 20.26
C HIS A 24 -17.67 1.05 19.81
N GLU A 25 -16.69 1.06 20.72
CA GLU A 25 -15.34 1.52 20.41
C GLU A 25 -14.61 0.60 19.42
N TYR A 26 -14.75 -0.71 19.57
CA TYR A 26 -14.15 -1.70 18.67
C TYR A 26 -14.80 -1.67 17.29
N ALA A 27 -16.12 -1.50 17.24
CA ALA A 27 -16.86 -1.31 16.01
C ALA A 27 -16.40 -0.03 15.28
N ALA A 28 -16.29 1.09 15.99
CA ALA A 28 -15.85 2.36 15.43
C ALA A 28 -14.43 2.26 14.85
N ALA A 29 -13.49 1.64 15.57
CA ALA A 29 -12.12 1.45 15.10
C ALA A 29 -12.06 0.56 13.86
N TRP A 30 -12.72 -0.60 13.88
CA TRP A 30 -12.69 -1.56 12.77
C TRP A 30 -13.42 -1.07 11.53
N ILE A 31 -14.65 -0.58 11.70
CA ILE A 31 -15.46 -0.06 10.58
C ILE A 31 -14.82 1.22 10.02
N GLY A 32 -14.29 2.09 10.89
CA GLY A 32 -13.58 3.30 10.51
C GLY A 32 -12.35 2.99 9.67
N LEU A 33 -11.52 2.02 10.07
CA LEU A 33 -10.35 1.57 9.30
C LEU A 33 -10.76 1.09 7.90
N LEU A 34 -11.77 0.20 7.83
CA LEU A 34 -12.23 -0.35 6.54
C LEU A 34 -12.87 0.71 5.64
N ALA A 35 -13.66 1.62 6.22
CA ALA A 35 -14.31 2.69 5.47
C ALA A 35 -13.28 3.69 4.93
N THR A 36 -12.32 4.09 5.77
CA THR A 36 -11.23 4.99 5.40
C THR A 36 -10.36 4.37 4.30
N HIS A 37 -9.94 3.12 4.46
CA HIS A 37 -9.18 2.40 3.43
C HIS A 37 -9.90 2.39 2.07
N ARG A 38 -11.19 1.99 2.05
CA ARG A 38 -11.97 1.94 0.80
C ARG A 38 -12.13 3.32 0.16
N ARG A 39 -12.39 4.36 0.97
CA ARG A 39 -12.53 5.73 0.47
C ARG A 39 -11.22 6.23 -0.13
N LEU A 40 -10.14 6.18 0.64
CA LEU A 40 -8.83 6.67 0.19
C LEU A 40 -8.34 5.93 -1.06
N THR A 41 -8.41 4.60 -1.07
CA THR A 41 -7.99 3.81 -2.25
C THR A 41 -8.74 4.24 -3.51
N ARG A 42 -10.06 4.41 -3.43
CA ARG A 42 -10.88 4.85 -4.57
C ARG A 42 -10.54 6.26 -5.04
N GLU A 43 -10.37 7.21 -4.11
CA GLU A 43 -10.10 8.61 -4.43
C GLU A 43 -8.70 8.80 -5.02
N LEU A 44 -7.69 8.13 -4.43
CA LEU A 44 -6.32 8.13 -4.92
C LEU A 44 -6.19 7.44 -6.29
N ASP A 45 -6.90 6.33 -6.50
CA ASP A 45 -6.92 5.62 -7.78
C ASP A 45 -7.54 6.49 -8.88
N ALA A 46 -8.66 7.15 -8.60
CA ALA A 46 -9.34 8.05 -9.55
C ALA A 46 -8.47 9.26 -9.91
N GLU A 47 -7.74 9.84 -8.96
CA GLU A 47 -6.84 10.96 -9.21
C GLU A 47 -5.63 10.57 -10.06
N LEU A 48 -5.00 9.44 -9.76
CA LEU A 48 -3.88 8.91 -10.54
C LEU A 48 -4.30 8.56 -11.96
N GLU A 49 -5.49 7.98 -12.13
CA GLU A 49 -6.03 7.67 -13.46
C GLU A 49 -6.28 8.94 -14.26
N ALA A 50 -6.90 9.97 -13.66
CA ALA A 50 -7.19 11.23 -14.32
C ALA A 50 -5.91 12.02 -14.70
N ALA A 51 -4.90 12.04 -13.83
CA ALA A 51 -3.69 12.83 -14.04
C ALA A 51 -2.63 12.11 -14.88
N HIS A 52 -2.53 10.79 -14.77
CA HIS A 52 -1.41 10.01 -15.31
C HIS A 52 -1.83 8.76 -16.11
N GLY A 53 -3.13 8.42 -16.12
CA GLY A 53 -3.63 7.18 -16.69
C GLY A 53 -3.07 5.94 -15.97
N LEU A 54 -2.82 6.04 -14.66
CA LEU A 54 -2.28 4.97 -13.83
C LEU A 54 -3.25 4.61 -12.72
N THR A 55 -3.40 3.31 -12.48
CA THR A 55 -4.00 2.85 -11.24
C THR A 55 -3.00 2.92 -10.08
N LEU A 56 -3.48 2.93 -8.84
CA LEU A 56 -2.63 2.87 -7.65
C LEU A 56 -1.72 1.63 -7.66
N SER A 57 -2.25 0.47 -8.07
CA SER A 57 -1.44 -0.74 -8.25
C SER A 57 -0.39 -0.58 -9.36
N GLY A 58 -0.70 0.14 -10.43
CA GLY A 58 0.27 0.44 -11.50
C GLY A 58 1.40 1.32 -11.00
N LEU A 59 1.09 2.40 -10.27
CA LEU A 59 2.10 3.24 -9.63
C LEU A 59 2.97 2.44 -8.66
N GLU A 60 2.37 1.56 -7.84
CA GLU A 60 3.10 0.73 -6.89
C GLU A 60 4.14 -0.16 -7.59
N LEU A 61 3.77 -0.81 -8.70
CA LEU A 61 4.72 -1.63 -9.46
C LEU A 61 5.86 -0.79 -10.08
N LEU A 62 5.55 0.37 -10.65
CA LEU A 62 6.57 1.28 -11.19
C LEU A 62 7.52 1.79 -10.09
N ALA A 63 6.99 2.17 -8.92
CA ALA A 63 7.79 2.64 -7.80
C ALA A 63 8.73 1.54 -7.24
N ARG A 64 8.25 0.28 -7.17
CA ARG A 64 9.10 -0.86 -6.78
C ARG A 64 10.22 -1.10 -7.78
N LEU A 65 9.93 -1.07 -9.07
CA LEU A 65 10.96 -1.18 -10.11
C LEU A 65 11.95 -0.01 -10.03
N ALA A 66 11.49 1.21 -9.77
CA ALA A 66 12.36 2.37 -9.61
C ALA A 66 13.32 2.25 -8.41
N SER A 67 12.96 1.50 -7.36
CA SER A 67 13.74 1.36 -6.13
C SER A 67 14.80 0.27 -6.15
N VAL A 68 14.79 -0.62 -7.16
CA VAL A 68 15.76 -1.73 -7.26
C VAL A 68 16.89 -1.43 -8.23
N PRO A 69 18.06 -2.09 -8.10
CA PRO A 69 19.18 -1.93 -9.04
C PRO A 69 18.74 -2.22 -10.47
N GLU A 70 19.30 -1.45 -11.40
CA GLU A 70 18.99 -1.54 -12.84
C GLU A 70 17.50 -1.38 -13.18
N HIS A 71 16.65 -0.99 -12.19
CA HIS A 71 15.19 -0.87 -12.34
C HIS A 71 14.54 -2.13 -12.91
N ARG A 72 15.04 -3.31 -12.50
CA ARG A 72 14.64 -4.59 -13.06
C ARG A 72 14.36 -5.59 -11.95
N LEU A 73 13.22 -6.27 -12.04
CA LEU A 73 12.81 -7.29 -11.08
C LEU A 73 12.05 -8.43 -11.77
N ARG A 74 12.23 -9.64 -11.28
CA ARG A 74 11.46 -10.82 -11.74
C ARG A 74 9.97 -10.62 -11.39
N LEU A 75 9.07 -10.94 -12.33
CA LEU A 75 7.60 -10.76 -12.12
C LEU A 75 7.08 -11.48 -10.88
N SER A 76 7.61 -12.65 -10.55
CA SER A 76 7.21 -13.38 -9.34
C SER A 76 7.63 -12.68 -8.06
N LEU A 77 8.81 -12.05 -8.03
CA LEU A 77 9.27 -11.25 -6.90
C LEU A 77 8.45 -9.97 -6.78
N LEU A 78 8.22 -9.29 -7.89
CA LEU A 78 7.38 -8.09 -7.95
C LEU A 78 5.96 -8.37 -7.42
N ALA A 79 5.39 -9.55 -7.75
CA ALA A 79 4.10 -9.98 -7.25
C ALA A 79 4.11 -10.22 -5.73
N GLY A 80 5.14 -10.90 -5.22
CA GLY A 80 5.31 -11.14 -3.78
C GLY A 80 5.45 -9.84 -2.99
N GLU A 81 6.28 -8.91 -3.47
CA GLU A 81 6.50 -7.63 -2.81
C GLU A 81 5.26 -6.70 -2.85
N ALA A 82 4.48 -6.75 -3.94
CA ALA A 82 3.24 -5.98 -4.05
C ALA A 82 2.05 -6.64 -3.34
N GLY A 83 2.19 -7.85 -2.81
CA GLY A 83 1.07 -8.60 -2.23
C GLY A 83 -0.02 -8.95 -3.23
N LEU A 84 0.32 -9.05 -4.52
CA LEU A 84 -0.59 -9.33 -5.62
C LEU A 84 -0.36 -10.74 -6.19
N SER A 85 -1.38 -11.31 -6.82
CA SER A 85 -1.18 -12.54 -7.58
C SER A 85 -0.34 -12.29 -8.83
N LEU A 86 0.47 -13.28 -9.24
CA LEU A 86 1.29 -13.19 -10.45
C LEU A 86 0.45 -12.87 -11.71
N SER A 87 -0.76 -13.43 -11.81
CA SER A 87 -1.66 -13.14 -12.93
C SER A 87 -2.15 -11.67 -12.94
N ARG A 88 -2.35 -11.07 -11.78
CA ARG A 88 -2.71 -9.65 -11.68
C ARG A 88 -1.54 -8.77 -12.06
N VAL A 89 -0.33 -9.06 -11.55
CA VAL A 89 0.89 -8.33 -11.92
C VAL A 89 1.15 -8.46 -13.41
N SER A 90 1.03 -9.65 -14.00
CA SER A 90 1.21 -9.82 -15.45
C SER A 90 0.27 -8.91 -16.25
N ARG A 91 -1.02 -8.84 -15.91
CA ARG A 91 -1.97 -7.95 -16.61
C ARG A 91 -1.64 -6.46 -16.46
N ILE A 92 -1.18 -6.04 -15.27
CA ILE A 92 -0.76 -4.64 -15.07
C ILE A 92 0.49 -4.37 -15.91
N VAL A 93 1.47 -5.27 -15.90
CA VAL A 93 2.70 -5.15 -16.70
C VAL A 93 2.39 -5.16 -18.19
N ASP A 94 1.43 -5.98 -18.69
CA ASP A 94 0.98 -5.94 -20.09
C ASP A 94 0.47 -4.54 -20.47
N ALA A 95 -0.35 -3.92 -19.62
CA ALA A 95 -0.87 -2.59 -19.87
C ALA A 95 0.22 -1.50 -19.84
N LEU A 96 1.20 -1.60 -18.93
CA LEU A 96 2.32 -0.67 -18.82
C LEU A 96 3.32 -0.85 -19.99
N GLU A 97 3.55 -2.09 -20.44
CA GLU A 97 4.40 -2.41 -21.60
C GLU A 97 3.79 -1.87 -22.89
N ALA A 98 2.47 -2.03 -23.08
CA ALA A 98 1.75 -1.46 -24.22
C ALA A 98 1.89 0.08 -24.33
N ARG A 99 2.18 0.74 -23.20
CA ARG A 99 2.46 2.19 -23.11
C ARG A 99 3.96 2.53 -23.20
N GLY A 100 4.84 1.54 -23.35
CA GLY A 100 6.28 1.75 -23.39
C GLY A 100 6.91 2.15 -22.05
N LEU A 101 6.24 1.88 -20.93
CA LEU A 101 6.71 2.24 -19.58
C LEU A 101 7.55 1.15 -18.94
N ILE A 102 7.34 -0.08 -19.36
CA ILE A 102 8.06 -1.29 -18.95
C ILE A 102 8.44 -2.08 -20.20
N GLU A 103 9.54 -2.81 -20.13
CA GLU A 103 9.94 -3.83 -21.09
C GLU A 103 10.04 -5.19 -20.40
N ARG A 104 9.53 -6.24 -21.06
CA ARG A 104 9.76 -7.61 -20.61
C ARG A 104 11.06 -8.15 -21.15
N GLN A 105 11.84 -8.77 -20.29
CA GLN A 105 13.10 -9.40 -20.64
C GLN A 105 13.13 -10.84 -20.16
N ASN A 106 13.54 -11.76 -21.04
CA ASN A 106 13.81 -13.13 -20.63
C ASN A 106 15.01 -13.17 -19.68
N CYS A 107 14.93 -14.00 -18.64
CA CYS A 107 16.08 -14.19 -17.75
C CYS A 107 17.10 -15.10 -18.46
N PRO A 108 18.37 -14.66 -18.64
CA PRO A 108 19.39 -15.49 -19.29
C PRO A 108 19.68 -16.80 -18.55
N ALA A 109 19.49 -16.81 -17.22
CA ALA A 109 19.73 -17.95 -16.35
C ALA A 109 18.53 -18.91 -16.20
N ASP A 110 17.32 -18.48 -16.63
CA ASP A 110 16.09 -19.26 -16.48
C ASP A 110 15.08 -18.84 -17.54
N ALA A 111 14.98 -19.64 -18.61
CA ALA A 111 14.10 -19.35 -19.75
C ALA A 111 12.59 -19.29 -19.41
N ARG A 112 12.20 -19.75 -18.20
CA ARG A 112 10.81 -19.66 -17.71
C ARG A 112 10.56 -18.39 -16.90
N ALA A 113 11.61 -17.63 -16.56
CA ALA A 113 11.50 -16.43 -15.76
C ALA A 113 11.48 -15.19 -16.65
N ILE A 114 10.51 -14.33 -16.40
CA ILE A 114 10.37 -13.03 -17.06
C ILE A 114 10.68 -11.95 -16.04
N ASN A 115 11.54 -11.02 -16.43
CA ASN A 115 11.83 -9.80 -15.70
C ASN A 115 11.01 -8.65 -16.29
N ALA A 116 10.55 -7.75 -15.44
CA ALA A 116 10.08 -6.42 -15.84
C ALA A 116 11.23 -5.42 -15.67
N GLN A 117 11.51 -4.65 -16.71
CA GLN A 117 12.49 -3.58 -16.75
C GLN A 117 11.77 -2.25 -16.91
N LEU A 118 11.99 -1.31 -16.00
CA LEU A 118 11.45 0.05 -16.12
C LEU A 118 12.20 0.81 -17.23
N THR A 119 11.45 1.46 -18.11
CA THR A 119 12.04 2.32 -19.13
C THR A 119 12.32 3.73 -18.58
N PRO A 120 13.14 4.56 -19.25
CA PRO A 120 13.29 5.97 -18.88
C PRO A 120 11.96 6.74 -18.86
N ALA A 121 11.06 6.45 -19.80
CA ALA A 121 9.70 7.01 -19.81
C ALA A 121 8.87 6.52 -18.62
N GLY A 122 8.99 5.24 -18.28
CA GLY A 122 8.34 4.67 -17.09
C GLY A 122 8.84 5.30 -15.79
N LEU A 123 10.15 5.54 -15.68
CA LEU A 123 10.73 6.21 -14.51
C LEU A 123 10.24 7.66 -14.37
N ALA A 124 10.23 8.42 -15.47
CA ALA A 124 9.73 9.79 -15.46
C ALA A 124 8.25 9.87 -15.05
N LEU A 125 7.41 8.97 -15.59
CA LEU A 125 6.00 8.90 -15.23
C LEU A 125 5.82 8.47 -13.77
N ALA A 126 6.59 7.49 -13.28
CA ALA A 126 6.55 7.05 -11.89
C ALA A 126 6.85 8.20 -10.92
N GLN A 127 7.88 9.01 -11.21
CA GLN A 127 8.25 10.18 -10.40
C GLN A 127 7.15 11.24 -10.37
N ALA A 128 6.56 11.57 -11.52
CA ALA A 128 5.46 12.53 -11.62
C ALA A 128 4.21 12.01 -10.86
N ALA A 129 3.82 10.77 -11.08
CA ALA A 129 2.68 10.14 -10.43
C ALA A 129 2.88 9.98 -8.91
N GLN A 130 4.10 9.67 -8.47
CA GLN A 130 4.45 9.61 -7.05
C GLN A 130 4.28 10.97 -6.37
N SER A 131 4.68 12.06 -7.02
CA SER A 131 4.50 13.41 -6.49
C SER A 131 3.01 13.75 -6.30
N THR A 132 2.16 13.43 -7.30
CA THR A 132 0.71 13.57 -7.21
C THR A 132 0.14 12.73 -6.07
N HIS A 133 0.54 11.47 -5.98
CA HIS A 133 0.09 10.54 -4.94
C HIS A 133 0.41 11.05 -3.54
N LEU A 134 1.65 11.47 -3.29
CA LEU A 134 2.08 11.98 -1.98
C LEU A 134 1.31 13.24 -1.58
N ALA A 135 1.07 14.17 -2.52
CA ALA A 135 0.27 15.37 -2.27
C ALA A 135 -1.18 15.01 -1.91
N ALA A 136 -1.78 14.09 -2.65
CA ALA A 136 -3.14 13.61 -2.42
C ALA A 136 -3.29 12.87 -1.08
N VAL A 137 -2.33 12.02 -0.73
CA VAL A 137 -2.33 11.33 0.57
C VAL A 137 -2.19 12.32 1.72
N ARG A 138 -1.31 13.32 1.58
CA ARG A 138 -1.16 14.36 2.59
C ARG A 138 -2.47 15.09 2.81
N GLU A 139 -3.08 15.63 1.74
CA GLU A 139 -4.33 16.40 1.82
C GLU A 139 -5.49 15.58 2.40
N ARG A 140 -5.67 14.34 1.96
CA ARG A 140 -6.84 13.51 2.30
C ARG A 140 -6.70 12.72 3.59
N PHE A 141 -5.48 12.62 4.12
CA PHE A 141 -5.23 11.81 5.31
C PHE A 141 -4.38 12.55 6.34
N PHE A 142 -3.15 12.93 6.03
CA PHE A 142 -2.22 13.47 7.04
C PHE A 142 -2.58 14.87 7.51
N ASP A 143 -3.15 15.74 6.68
CA ASP A 143 -3.56 17.09 7.07
C ASP A 143 -4.75 17.08 8.07
N HIS A 144 -5.38 15.91 8.29
CA HIS A 144 -6.42 15.71 9.30
C HIS A 144 -5.91 15.18 10.65
N LEU A 145 -4.61 14.96 10.78
CA LEU A 145 -3.98 14.35 11.95
C LEU A 145 -2.90 15.28 12.52
N ASP A 146 -2.78 15.29 13.85
CA ASP A 146 -1.64 15.91 14.51
C ASP A 146 -0.41 14.95 14.55
N GLU A 147 0.77 15.49 14.93
CA GLU A 147 2.02 14.71 14.98
C GLU A 147 1.95 13.53 15.96
N ARG A 148 1.21 13.66 17.05
CA ARG A 148 1.02 12.61 18.05
C ARG A 148 0.15 11.48 17.51
N GLU A 149 -0.90 11.83 16.79
CA GLU A 149 -1.79 10.87 16.13
C GLU A 149 -1.07 10.09 15.04
N ILE A 150 -0.25 10.78 14.23
CA ILE A 150 0.60 10.13 13.21
C ILE A 150 1.56 9.13 13.86
N THR A 151 2.25 9.54 14.92
CA THR A 151 3.17 8.66 15.66
C THR A 151 2.43 7.45 16.25
N THR A 152 1.26 7.68 16.85
CA THR A 152 0.44 6.61 17.42
C THR A 152 -0.02 5.61 16.36
N LEU A 153 -0.47 6.09 15.19
CA LEU A 153 -0.86 5.22 14.08
C LEU A 153 0.32 4.40 13.55
N ALA A 154 1.50 5.02 13.42
CA ALA A 154 2.71 4.31 13.00
C ALA A 154 3.07 3.17 13.97
N GLU A 155 3.03 3.43 15.28
CA GLU A 155 3.26 2.42 16.32
C GLU A 155 2.22 1.29 16.29
N VAL A 156 0.95 1.63 16.08
CA VAL A 156 -0.13 0.64 15.98
C VAL A 156 0.07 -0.24 14.76
N PHE A 157 0.29 0.34 13.59
CA PHE A 157 0.45 -0.43 12.35
C PHE A 157 1.73 -1.26 12.30
N ALA A 158 2.81 -0.81 12.95
CA ALA A 158 4.03 -1.60 13.10
C ALA A 158 3.81 -2.98 13.76
N ARG A 159 2.74 -3.15 14.56
CA ARG A 159 2.40 -4.43 15.19
C ARG A 159 1.76 -5.44 14.23
N PHE A 160 1.24 -4.98 13.10
CA PHE A 160 0.55 -5.81 12.11
C PHE A 160 1.36 -6.07 10.86
N ALA A 161 2.39 -5.26 10.58
CA ALA A 161 3.23 -5.40 9.40
C ALA A 161 4.51 -6.19 9.76
N PRO A 162 4.64 -7.48 9.40
CA PRO A 162 5.88 -8.20 9.58
C PRO A 162 6.99 -7.56 8.74
N GLY A 163 8.00 -7.00 9.40
CA GLY A 163 9.16 -6.40 8.73
C GLY A 163 9.08 -4.91 8.43
N ALA A 164 8.15 -4.16 9.01
CA ALA A 164 8.28 -2.70 9.03
C ALA A 164 9.62 -2.34 9.72
N PRO A 165 10.47 -1.47 9.10
CA PRO A 165 11.73 -1.10 9.71
C PRO A 165 11.45 -0.48 11.08
N SER A 166 12.03 -1.07 12.12
CA SER A 166 12.11 -0.42 13.42
C SER A 166 12.75 0.93 13.19
N THR A 167 12.03 2.01 13.45
CA THR A 167 12.61 3.35 13.41
C THR A 167 13.81 3.34 14.33
N CYS A 168 15.01 3.35 13.75
CA CYS A 168 16.23 3.57 14.50
C CYS A 168 16.08 4.88 15.26
N SER A 169 16.03 4.74 16.58
CA SER A 169 16.24 5.84 17.50
C SER A 169 17.56 6.49 17.11
N ALA A 170 17.50 7.70 16.57
CA ALA A 170 18.69 8.53 16.42
C ALA A 170 19.13 8.92 17.83
N GLY A 171 20.28 8.37 18.25
CA GLY A 171 21.03 8.80 19.41
C GLY A 171 21.73 10.13 19.13
#